data_01725b7789b252f134f7074073345eaf
#
_entry.id   01725b7789b252f134f7074073345eaf
#
_cell.length_a   1.000
_cell.length_b   1.000
_cell.length_c   1.000
_cell.angle_alpha   90.00
_cell.angle_beta   90.00
_cell.angle_gamma   90.00
#
_symmetry.space_group_name_H-M   'P 1'
#
loop_
_entity.id
_entity.type
_entity.pdbx_description
1 polymer ?
#
loop_
_entity_poly.entity_id
_entity_poly.type
_entity_poly.pdbx_seq_one_letter_code
_entity_poly.pdbx_strand_id
1 'polypeptide(L)'
;YVGMAGIYDYKDFWDSLENKEIIKDEYQVIHGFDGLNNIRLLDFTWHDTGNNKAYYETKKVFNKEIVANKKDEAIFLHKGKVVKYFDDLNRARIRVERSKYLNGNVPKVRLINENMYSYDFVDGKLLSDVLDESVLNKFLDFCQSKLWKETGESPDFLNDCKFMYEDKTEERLSKLMDTELDKLTKINGIEVEPIKDLLDKINWNNFYTNAKPSNFHGDLQPENILYN
;
A
#
# COMPACT_ATOMS: atom_id res chain seq x y z
N TYR A 1 -5.34 33.46 2.66
CA TYR A 1 -5.29 32.67 1.42
C TYR A 1 -4.47 31.41 1.63
N VAL A 2 -5.03 30.28 1.26
CA VAL A 2 -4.44 28.95 1.49
C VAL A 2 -3.90 28.29 0.20
N GLY A 3 -3.73 29.07 -0.87
CA GLY A 3 -3.22 28.56 -2.15
C GLY A 3 -4.24 27.85 -3.03
N MET A 4 -5.54 27.88 -2.68
CA MET A 4 -6.59 27.28 -3.50
C MET A 4 -7.63 28.35 -3.86
N ALA A 5 -7.81 28.59 -5.16
CA ALA A 5 -8.81 29.50 -5.69
C ALA A 5 -9.36 29.01 -7.03
N GLY A 6 -10.66 29.17 -7.27
CA GLY A 6 -11.26 29.06 -8.58
C GLY A 6 -11.40 30.45 -9.18
N ILE A 7 -10.80 30.71 -10.33
CA ILE A 7 -10.78 32.03 -10.95
C ILE A 7 -11.49 31.92 -12.30
N TYR A 8 -12.64 32.61 -12.42
CA TYR A 8 -13.38 32.69 -13.67
C TYR A 8 -12.80 33.79 -14.59
N ASP A 9 -12.55 34.97 -14.03
CA ASP A 9 -12.00 36.13 -14.73
C ASP A 9 -10.47 36.06 -14.74
N TYR A 10 -9.93 34.93 -15.26
CA TYR A 10 -8.51 34.61 -15.20
C TYR A 10 -7.62 35.62 -15.95
N LYS A 11 -8.14 36.32 -16.97
CA LYS A 11 -7.40 37.34 -17.69
C LYS A 11 -7.11 38.53 -16.80
N ASP A 12 -8.13 39.05 -16.13
CA ASP A 12 -7.99 40.18 -15.20
C ASP A 12 -7.06 39.82 -14.02
N PHE A 13 -7.12 38.55 -13.60
CA PHE A 13 -6.20 38.02 -12.59
C PHE A 13 -4.73 38.07 -13.07
N TRP A 14 -4.45 37.59 -14.27
CA TRP A 14 -3.09 37.59 -14.82
C TRP A 14 -2.60 38.99 -15.10
N ASP A 15 -3.42 39.86 -15.70
CA ASP A 15 -3.09 41.25 -15.95
C ASP A 15 -2.76 42.01 -14.65
N SER A 16 -3.50 41.75 -13.58
CA SER A 16 -3.19 42.32 -12.27
C SER A 16 -1.90 41.77 -11.68
N LEU A 17 -1.65 40.48 -11.81
CA LEU A 17 -0.46 39.83 -11.27
C LEU A 17 0.82 40.32 -11.97
N GLU A 18 0.81 40.40 -13.31
CA GLU A 18 1.96 40.80 -14.12
C GLU A 18 2.32 42.29 -13.94
N ASN A 19 1.36 43.13 -13.60
CA ASN A 19 1.58 44.55 -13.36
C ASN A 19 2.07 44.89 -11.93
N LYS A 20 2.32 43.88 -11.09
CA LYS A 20 2.81 44.08 -9.72
C LYS A 20 4.30 43.74 -9.58
N GLU A 21 4.89 44.29 -8.55
CA GLU A 21 6.29 44.08 -8.23
C GLU A 21 6.59 42.59 -7.90
N ILE A 22 7.68 42.09 -8.48
CA ILE A 22 8.19 40.75 -8.17
C ILE A 22 8.94 40.83 -6.83
N ILE A 23 8.55 39.99 -5.89
CA ILE A 23 9.17 39.91 -4.56
C ILE A 23 9.98 38.60 -4.47
N LYS A 24 11.29 38.71 -4.21
CA LYS A 24 12.20 37.55 -4.12
C LYS A 24 12.17 36.66 -5.37
N ASP A 25 12.19 37.27 -6.54
CA ASP A 25 12.12 36.62 -7.85
C ASP A 25 10.84 35.80 -8.10
N GLU A 26 9.76 36.06 -7.35
CA GLU A 26 8.47 35.36 -7.48
C GLU A 26 7.31 36.39 -7.59
N TYR A 27 6.32 36.06 -8.42
CA TYR A 27 5.03 36.73 -8.41
C TYR A 27 4.24 36.30 -7.17
N GLN A 28 3.71 37.26 -6.43
CA GLN A 28 2.86 36.98 -5.28
C GLN A 28 1.42 36.80 -5.74
N VAL A 29 0.92 35.57 -5.71
CA VAL A 29 -0.42 35.19 -6.21
C VAL A 29 -1.55 36.06 -5.64
N ILE A 30 -1.38 36.58 -4.42
CA ILE A 30 -2.36 37.47 -3.79
C ILE A 30 -2.60 38.75 -4.62
N HIS A 31 -1.61 39.24 -5.35
CA HIS A 31 -1.74 40.45 -6.18
C HIS A 31 -2.62 40.23 -7.41
N GLY A 32 -2.80 38.99 -7.87
CA GLY A 32 -3.75 38.69 -8.95
C GLY A 32 -5.19 38.94 -8.55
N PHE A 33 -5.50 38.79 -7.26
CA PHE A 33 -6.86 39.04 -6.78
C PHE A 33 -7.23 40.52 -6.76
N ASP A 34 -6.27 41.47 -6.75
CA ASP A 34 -6.53 42.88 -6.78
C ASP A 34 -7.29 43.34 -8.05
N GLY A 35 -7.16 42.59 -9.15
CA GLY A 35 -7.86 42.86 -10.42
C GLY A 35 -9.27 42.29 -10.49
N LEU A 36 -9.72 41.56 -9.48
CA LEU A 36 -11.02 40.88 -9.51
C LEU A 36 -12.09 41.70 -8.77
N ASN A 37 -13.25 41.86 -9.39
CA ASN A 37 -14.36 42.64 -8.83
C ASN A 37 -15.27 41.85 -7.90
N ASN A 38 -15.35 40.52 -8.07
CA ASN A 38 -16.28 39.67 -7.33
C ASN A 38 -15.52 38.51 -6.66
N ILE A 39 -15.01 38.74 -5.47
CA ILE A 39 -14.32 37.71 -4.69
C ILE A 39 -15.27 37.11 -3.67
N ARG A 40 -15.47 35.79 -3.73
CA ARG A 40 -16.21 35.05 -2.70
C ARG A 40 -15.22 34.31 -1.83
N LEU A 41 -15.22 34.58 -0.55
CA LEU A 41 -14.47 33.83 0.44
C LEU A 41 -15.29 32.66 0.94
N LEU A 42 -14.62 31.49 1.05
CA LEU A 42 -15.20 30.29 1.65
C LEU A 42 -14.36 29.91 2.85
N ASP A 43 -15.00 29.80 4.00
CA ASP A 43 -14.36 29.33 5.22
C ASP A 43 -14.31 27.80 5.22
N PHE A 44 -13.15 27.26 5.57
CA PHE A 44 -12.98 25.83 5.81
C PHE A 44 -11.87 25.59 6.83
N THR A 45 -11.87 24.41 7.42
CA THR A 45 -10.83 24.04 8.37
C THR A 45 -9.51 23.83 7.63
N TRP A 46 -8.53 24.67 7.95
CA TRP A 46 -7.19 24.58 7.39
C TRP A 46 -6.23 23.88 8.34
N HIS A 47 -5.42 22.98 7.83
CA HIS A 47 -4.37 22.31 8.55
C HIS A 47 -3.04 22.50 7.80
N ASP A 48 -2.16 23.28 8.39
CA ASP A 48 -0.86 23.57 7.80
C ASP A 48 0.06 22.35 7.86
N THR A 49 0.77 22.08 6.75
CA THR A 49 1.78 21.02 6.65
C THR A 49 3.07 21.52 5.99
N GLY A 50 3.22 22.84 5.82
CA GLY A 50 4.32 23.45 5.10
C GLY A 50 5.68 23.42 5.80
N ASN A 51 5.72 23.05 7.07
CA ASN A 51 6.95 22.84 7.83
C ASN A 51 6.80 21.71 8.84
N ASN A 52 7.92 21.19 9.34
CA ASN A 52 7.92 20.02 10.23
C ASN A 52 7.05 20.23 11.48
N LYS A 53 7.09 21.42 12.10
CA LYS A 53 6.31 21.72 13.30
C LYS A 53 4.81 21.65 13.00
N ALA A 54 4.37 22.40 11.98
CA ALA A 54 2.98 22.44 11.53
C ALA A 54 2.50 21.05 11.08
N TYR A 55 3.34 20.30 10.37
CA TYR A 55 3.06 18.91 10.00
C TYR A 55 2.79 18.04 11.23
N TYR A 56 3.64 18.09 12.26
CA TYR A 56 3.44 17.28 13.48
C TYR A 56 2.22 17.73 14.28
N GLU A 57 1.91 19.02 14.32
CA GLU A 57 0.70 19.53 14.96
C GLU A 57 -0.55 19.08 14.22
N THR A 58 -0.57 19.22 12.91
CA THR A 58 -1.64 18.71 12.05
C THR A 58 -1.78 17.20 12.18
N LYS A 59 -0.69 16.48 12.14
CA LYS A 59 -0.67 15.04 12.36
C LYS A 59 -1.33 14.65 13.67
N LYS A 60 -1.16 15.38 14.76
CA LYS A 60 -1.84 15.10 16.04
C LYS A 60 -3.38 15.24 15.94
N VAL A 61 -3.87 16.19 15.16
CA VAL A 61 -5.31 16.40 14.94
C VAL A 61 -5.93 15.22 14.19
N PHE A 62 -5.22 14.72 13.17
CA PHE A 62 -5.64 13.59 12.38
C PHE A 62 -5.14 12.25 12.91
N ASN A 63 -4.26 12.29 13.93
CA ASN A 63 -3.39 11.19 14.33
C ASN A 63 -4.08 10.17 15.20
N LYS A 64 -5.20 9.72 14.77
CA LYS A 64 -5.51 8.38 15.26
C LYS A 64 -5.00 7.28 14.30
N GLU A 65 -4.61 7.59 13.04
CA GLU A 65 -4.75 6.50 12.10
C GLU A 65 -4.05 6.65 10.75
N ILE A 66 -2.84 7.21 10.66
CA ILE A 66 -2.04 7.07 9.43
C ILE A 66 -1.17 5.84 9.56
N VAL A 67 -1.56 4.78 8.93
CA VAL A 67 -0.71 3.61 8.66
C VAL A 67 0.37 4.01 7.66
N ALA A 68 1.59 3.51 7.84
CA ALA A 68 2.75 3.87 7.03
C ALA A 68 2.44 3.85 5.52
N ASN A 69 2.60 5.01 4.88
CA ASN A 69 2.48 5.12 3.44
C ASN A 69 3.70 4.48 2.76
N LYS A 70 3.47 3.73 1.72
CA LYS A 70 4.50 3.28 0.79
C LYS A 70 4.58 4.26 -0.38
N LYS A 71 5.61 4.13 -1.21
CA LYS A 71 5.84 5.04 -2.33
C LYS A 71 4.66 5.11 -3.31
N ASP A 72 4.00 3.98 -3.52
CA ASP A 72 2.95 3.75 -4.53
C ASP A 72 1.58 3.41 -3.94
N GLU A 73 1.44 3.46 -2.61
CA GLU A 73 0.16 3.23 -1.94
C GLU A 73 0.01 4.07 -0.66
N ALA A 74 -1.23 4.47 -0.36
CA ALA A 74 -1.58 5.17 0.86
C ALA A 74 -2.79 4.54 1.55
N ILE A 75 -2.78 4.58 2.88
CA ILE A 75 -3.86 4.05 3.71
C ILE A 75 -4.38 5.18 4.59
N PHE A 76 -5.70 5.39 4.53
CA PHE A 76 -6.39 6.40 5.32
C PHE A 76 -7.44 5.72 6.19
N LEU A 77 -7.54 6.16 7.44
CA LEU A 77 -8.63 5.77 8.31
C LEU A 77 -9.51 6.99 8.57
N HIS A 78 -10.79 6.87 8.27
CA HIS A 78 -11.75 7.95 8.45
C HIS A 78 -13.11 7.42 8.87
N LYS A 79 -13.61 7.89 10.02
CA LYS A 79 -14.95 7.55 10.55
C LYS A 79 -15.24 6.04 10.54
N GLY A 80 -14.28 5.25 11.03
CA GLY A 80 -14.42 3.80 11.12
C GLY A 80 -14.32 3.07 9.77
N LYS A 81 -13.80 3.73 8.73
CA LYS A 81 -13.51 3.11 7.43
C LYS A 81 -12.04 3.22 7.11
N VAL A 82 -11.49 2.15 6.60
CA VAL A 82 -10.18 2.14 5.96
C VAL A 82 -10.37 2.40 4.48
N VAL A 83 -9.62 3.37 3.94
CA VAL A 83 -9.54 3.65 2.52
C VAL A 83 -8.11 3.39 2.07
N LYS A 84 -7.93 2.58 1.04
CA LYS A 84 -6.64 2.34 0.40
C LYS A 84 -6.60 2.95 -0.99
N TYR A 85 -5.53 3.67 -1.25
CA TYR A 85 -5.20 4.28 -2.53
C TYR A 85 -3.98 3.58 -3.13
N PHE A 86 -3.94 3.46 -4.45
CA PHE A 86 -2.84 2.92 -5.24
C PHE A 86 -2.57 3.82 -6.45
N ASP A 87 -1.32 4.02 -6.79
CA ASP A 87 -0.93 4.70 -8.02
C ASP A 87 -1.32 3.88 -9.26
N ASP A 88 -1.25 2.55 -9.16
CA ASP A 88 -1.68 1.63 -10.20
C ASP A 88 -3.21 1.51 -10.25
N LEU A 89 -3.80 1.97 -11.36
CA LEU A 89 -5.25 2.01 -11.61
C LEU A 89 -5.92 0.62 -11.61
N ASN A 90 -5.18 -0.46 -11.81
CA ASN A 90 -5.74 -1.81 -11.81
C ASN A 90 -5.67 -2.49 -10.45
N ARG A 91 -4.76 -2.06 -9.59
CA ARG A 91 -4.47 -2.74 -8.31
C ARG A 91 -5.68 -2.78 -7.38
N ALA A 92 -6.44 -1.69 -7.28
CA ALA A 92 -7.64 -1.65 -6.43
C ALA A 92 -8.70 -2.66 -6.89
N ARG A 93 -8.97 -2.74 -8.20
CA ARG A 93 -9.91 -3.69 -8.79
C ARG A 93 -9.49 -5.14 -8.54
N ILE A 94 -8.22 -5.46 -8.81
CA ILE A 94 -7.67 -6.80 -8.57
C ILE A 94 -7.82 -7.21 -7.09
N ARG A 95 -7.55 -6.29 -6.16
CA ARG A 95 -7.69 -6.54 -4.72
C ARG A 95 -9.14 -6.79 -4.31
N VAL A 96 -10.08 -6.00 -4.86
CA VAL A 96 -11.52 -6.20 -4.61
C VAL A 96 -12.00 -7.54 -5.15
N GLU A 97 -11.62 -7.91 -6.38
CA GLU A 97 -11.98 -9.21 -6.95
C GLU A 97 -11.42 -10.37 -6.11
N ARG A 98 -10.13 -10.30 -5.75
CA ARG A 98 -9.50 -11.32 -4.90
C ARG A 98 -10.21 -11.49 -3.55
N SER A 99 -10.70 -10.41 -2.95
CA SER A 99 -11.38 -10.48 -1.65
C SER A 99 -12.63 -11.37 -1.67
N LYS A 100 -13.26 -11.53 -2.83
CA LYS A 100 -14.46 -12.38 -3.01
C LYS A 100 -14.15 -13.86 -2.79
N TYR A 101 -12.93 -14.30 -3.09
CA TYR A 101 -12.49 -15.69 -2.91
C TYR A 101 -12.11 -16.03 -1.47
N LEU A 102 -12.04 -15.04 -0.59
CA LEU A 102 -11.67 -15.25 0.81
C LEU A 102 -12.89 -15.53 1.73
N ASN A 103 -14.08 -15.73 1.14
CA ASN A 103 -15.27 -16.28 1.78
C ASN A 103 -15.64 -15.66 3.15
N GLY A 104 -15.55 -14.33 3.27
CA GLY A 104 -15.87 -13.62 4.50
C GLY A 104 -14.77 -13.65 5.58
N ASN A 105 -13.62 -14.24 5.29
CA ASN A 105 -12.46 -14.20 6.18
C ASN A 105 -11.69 -12.86 6.12
N VAL A 106 -12.18 -11.93 5.32
CA VAL A 106 -11.69 -10.54 5.21
C VAL A 106 -12.88 -9.58 5.29
N PRO A 107 -12.68 -8.33 5.68
CA PRO A 107 -13.72 -7.31 5.65
C PRO A 107 -14.33 -7.18 4.25
N LYS A 108 -15.61 -6.82 4.18
CA LYS A 108 -16.28 -6.57 2.90
C LYS A 108 -15.68 -5.36 2.21
N VAL A 109 -14.91 -5.61 1.14
CA VAL A 109 -14.23 -4.58 0.37
C VAL A 109 -15.16 -3.99 -0.67
N ARG A 110 -15.11 -2.65 -0.84
CA ARG A 110 -15.91 -1.90 -1.82
C ARG A 110 -14.98 -1.04 -2.66
N LEU A 111 -15.07 -1.19 -3.97
CA LEU A 111 -14.38 -0.30 -4.91
C LEU A 111 -14.98 1.10 -4.80
N ILE A 112 -14.15 2.13 -4.70
CA ILE A 112 -14.56 3.54 -4.73
C ILE A 112 -14.39 4.07 -6.16
N ASN A 113 -13.22 3.86 -6.72
CA ASN A 113 -12.86 4.21 -8.09
C ASN A 113 -11.75 3.28 -8.60
N GLU A 114 -11.14 3.60 -9.73
CA GLU A 114 -10.14 2.74 -10.40
C GLU A 114 -8.91 2.43 -9.53
N ASN A 115 -8.52 3.35 -8.64
CA ASN A 115 -7.32 3.23 -7.81
C ASN A 115 -7.59 3.24 -6.30
N MET A 116 -8.86 3.20 -5.88
CA MET A 116 -9.24 3.25 -4.46
C MET A 116 -10.28 2.20 -4.10
N TYR A 117 -10.12 1.59 -2.94
CA TYR A 117 -11.15 0.79 -2.30
C TYR A 117 -11.28 1.10 -0.81
N SER A 118 -12.40 0.74 -0.23
CA SER A 118 -12.65 0.87 1.21
C SER A 118 -13.24 -0.39 1.82
N TYR A 119 -13.05 -0.50 3.13
CA TYR A 119 -13.72 -1.47 3.99
C TYR A 119 -13.94 -0.89 5.38
N ASP A 120 -14.86 -1.48 6.14
CA ASP A 120 -15.10 -1.07 7.52
C ASP A 120 -13.91 -1.48 8.39
N PHE A 121 -13.47 -0.58 9.26
CA PHE A 121 -12.39 -0.87 10.20
C PHE A 121 -12.80 -2.05 11.09
N VAL A 122 -11.90 -3.01 11.24
CA VAL A 122 -12.08 -4.15 12.14
C VAL A 122 -11.19 -3.91 13.35
N ASP A 123 -11.80 -3.87 14.52
CA ASP A 123 -11.06 -3.80 15.78
C ASP A 123 -10.51 -5.19 16.13
N GLY A 124 -9.36 -5.23 16.79
CA GLY A 124 -8.69 -6.46 17.18
C GLY A 124 -7.21 -6.22 17.48
N LYS A 125 -6.57 -7.22 18.06
CA LYS A 125 -5.11 -7.22 18.26
C LYS A 125 -4.44 -7.82 17.05
N LEU A 126 -3.26 -7.31 16.69
CA LEU A 126 -2.44 -7.98 15.68
C LEU A 126 -2.06 -9.37 16.18
N LEU A 127 -2.07 -10.35 15.29
CA LEU A 127 -1.64 -11.70 15.65
C LEU A 127 -0.19 -11.72 16.17
N SER A 128 0.68 -10.89 15.61
CA SER A 128 2.07 -10.70 16.07
C SER A 128 2.19 -10.28 17.52
N ASP A 129 1.22 -9.51 18.05
CA ASP A 129 1.25 -9.00 19.42
C ASP A 129 0.79 -10.03 20.47
N VAL A 130 0.10 -11.08 20.01
CA VAL A 130 -0.51 -12.09 20.89
C VAL A 130 -0.05 -13.52 20.59
N LEU A 131 0.91 -13.67 19.68
CA LEU A 131 1.35 -14.96 19.18
C LEU A 131 2.07 -15.76 20.27
N ASP A 132 1.48 -16.86 20.66
CA ASP A 132 2.07 -17.94 21.43
C ASP A 132 1.74 -19.28 20.76
N GLU A 133 2.19 -20.40 21.33
CA GLU A 133 1.95 -21.73 20.77
C GLU A 133 0.46 -22.06 20.64
N SER A 134 -0.36 -21.68 21.63
CA SER A 134 -1.81 -21.94 21.61
C SER A 134 -2.50 -21.11 20.53
N VAL A 135 -2.14 -19.84 20.41
CA VAL A 135 -2.69 -18.94 19.36
C VAL A 135 -2.23 -19.37 17.98
N LEU A 136 -0.97 -19.81 17.84
CA LEU A 136 -0.47 -20.36 16.57
C LEU A 136 -1.27 -21.58 16.13
N ASN A 137 -1.52 -22.53 17.04
CA ASN A 137 -2.28 -23.72 16.72
C ASN A 137 -3.72 -23.37 16.28
N LYS A 138 -4.40 -22.46 17.00
CA LYS A 138 -5.74 -21.98 16.59
C LYS A 138 -5.71 -21.30 15.22
N PHE A 139 -4.67 -20.53 14.94
CA PHE A 139 -4.50 -19.89 13.65
C PHE A 139 -4.30 -20.91 12.53
N LEU A 140 -3.47 -21.92 12.74
CA LEU A 140 -3.27 -23.01 11.75
C LEU A 140 -4.55 -23.81 11.52
N ASP A 141 -5.31 -24.13 12.58
CA ASP A 141 -6.63 -24.77 12.49
C ASP A 141 -7.62 -23.92 11.67
N PHE A 142 -7.62 -22.60 11.90
CA PHE A 142 -8.42 -21.67 11.12
C PHE A 142 -8.01 -21.69 9.64
N CYS A 143 -6.72 -21.59 9.35
CA CYS A 143 -6.21 -21.63 7.99
C CYS A 143 -6.63 -22.92 7.26
N GLN A 144 -6.45 -24.06 7.90
CA GLN A 144 -6.82 -25.37 7.33
C GLN A 144 -8.34 -25.51 7.15
N SER A 145 -9.10 -25.08 8.14
CA SER A 145 -10.56 -25.28 8.15
C SER A 145 -11.34 -24.26 7.33
N LYS A 146 -10.83 -23.03 7.18
CA LYS A 146 -11.56 -21.90 6.59
C LYS A 146 -10.91 -21.27 5.38
N LEU A 147 -9.59 -21.15 5.37
CA LEU A 147 -8.86 -20.38 4.37
C LEU A 147 -8.32 -21.28 3.23
N TRP A 148 -7.59 -22.35 3.59
CA TRP A 148 -6.93 -23.25 2.62
C TRP A 148 -7.91 -24.31 2.11
N LYS A 149 -8.92 -23.85 1.36
CA LYS A 149 -9.88 -24.75 0.72
C LYS A 149 -9.38 -25.12 -0.66
N GLU A 150 -9.31 -26.41 -0.92
CA GLU A 150 -9.02 -26.90 -2.27
C GLU A 150 -10.08 -26.35 -3.23
N THR A 151 -9.62 -25.81 -4.34
CA THR A 151 -10.45 -25.35 -5.46
C THR A 151 -10.35 -26.37 -6.58
N GLY A 152 -11.25 -26.30 -7.54
CA GLY A 152 -11.16 -27.14 -8.74
C GLY A 152 -9.87 -26.88 -9.52
N GLU A 153 -9.50 -27.82 -10.39
CA GLU A 153 -8.34 -27.71 -11.25
C GLU A 153 -8.42 -26.42 -12.12
N SER A 154 -7.28 -25.73 -12.20
CA SER A 154 -7.07 -24.62 -13.12
C SER A 154 -6.06 -25.08 -14.18
N PRO A 155 -6.34 -24.88 -15.48
CA PRO A 155 -5.40 -25.27 -16.52
C PRO A 155 -4.05 -24.56 -16.43
N ASP A 156 -4.04 -23.37 -15.81
CA ASP A 156 -2.83 -22.56 -15.66
C ASP A 156 -2.12 -22.76 -14.32
N PHE A 157 -2.65 -23.61 -13.43
CA PHE A 157 -2.16 -23.75 -12.06
C PHE A 157 -0.66 -24.05 -11.95
N LEU A 158 -0.15 -24.94 -12.78
CA LEU A 158 1.28 -25.29 -12.79
C LEU A 158 2.14 -24.10 -13.27
N ASN A 159 1.66 -23.36 -14.27
CA ASN A 159 2.33 -22.14 -14.72
C ASN A 159 2.32 -21.07 -13.65
N ASP A 160 1.21 -20.91 -12.93
CA ASP A 160 1.10 -19.99 -11.81
C ASP A 160 2.05 -20.36 -10.67
N CYS A 161 2.19 -21.67 -10.38
CA CYS A 161 3.16 -22.16 -9.39
C CYS A 161 4.59 -21.87 -9.85
N LYS A 162 4.92 -22.17 -11.10
CA LYS A 162 6.24 -21.88 -11.66
C LYS A 162 6.56 -20.39 -11.55
N PHE A 163 5.66 -19.55 -12.03
CA PHE A 163 5.82 -18.10 -11.92
C PHE A 163 6.02 -17.64 -10.47
N MET A 164 5.21 -18.14 -9.52
CA MET A 164 5.24 -17.70 -8.13
C MET A 164 6.51 -18.12 -7.40
N TYR A 165 6.95 -19.36 -7.58
CA TYR A 165 8.07 -19.94 -6.83
C TYR A 165 9.41 -19.77 -7.53
N GLU A 166 9.48 -20.04 -8.83
CA GLU A 166 10.73 -20.03 -9.62
C GLU A 166 10.97 -18.65 -10.23
N ASP A 167 10.19 -18.25 -11.24
CA ASP A 167 10.47 -17.07 -12.07
C ASP A 167 10.57 -15.80 -11.23
N LYS A 168 9.67 -15.63 -10.26
CA LYS A 168 9.66 -14.46 -9.37
C LYS A 168 10.81 -14.46 -8.37
N THR A 169 11.27 -15.63 -7.94
CA THR A 169 12.45 -15.76 -7.06
C THR A 169 13.69 -15.40 -7.83
N GLU A 170 13.87 -15.96 -9.02
CA GLU A 170 14.98 -15.65 -9.90
C GLU A 170 15.02 -14.16 -10.29
N GLU A 171 13.89 -13.58 -10.69
CA GLU A 171 13.79 -12.14 -10.97
C GLU A 171 14.22 -11.27 -9.78
N ARG A 172 13.82 -11.64 -8.56
CA ARG A 172 14.17 -10.87 -7.36
C ARG A 172 15.64 -11.01 -7.01
N LEU A 173 16.18 -12.20 -7.08
CA LEU A 173 17.57 -12.48 -6.74
C LEU A 173 18.53 -11.99 -7.84
N SER A 174 18.11 -11.96 -9.10
CA SER A 174 18.92 -11.38 -10.17
C SER A 174 19.33 -9.93 -9.90
N LYS A 175 18.50 -9.18 -9.16
CA LYS A 175 18.80 -7.79 -8.75
C LYS A 175 19.90 -7.69 -7.70
N LEU A 176 20.23 -8.78 -7.04
CA LEU A 176 21.32 -8.89 -6.05
C LEU A 176 22.60 -9.46 -6.64
N MET A 177 22.51 -10.15 -7.78
CA MET A 177 23.67 -10.69 -8.47
C MET A 177 24.62 -9.56 -8.87
N ASP A 178 25.92 -9.82 -8.80
CA ASP A 178 27.02 -8.86 -9.06
C ASP A 178 27.07 -7.67 -8.08
N THR A 179 26.23 -7.63 -7.06
CA THR A 179 26.33 -6.63 -5.98
C THR A 179 27.35 -7.05 -4.92
N GLU A 180 27.63 -6.13 -3.97
CA GLU A 180 28.47 -6.48 -2.81
C GLU A 180 27.85 -7.57 -1.92
N LEU A 181 26.50 -7.73 -1.94
CA LEU A 181 25.82 -8.80 -1.20
C LEU A 181 26.10 -10.17 -1.80
N ASP A 182 26.16 -10.28 -3.13
CA ASP A 182 26.46 -11.54 -3.82
C ASP A 182 27.92 -12.01 -3.58
N LYS A 183 28.81 -11.07 -3.28
CA LYS A 183 30.23 -11.35 -3.00
C LYS A 183 30.51 -11.75 -1.55
N LEU A 184 29.51 -11.70 -0.68
CA LEU A 184 29.69 -12.09 0.72
C LEU A 184 29.95 -13.58 0.84
N THR A 185 31.05 -13.93 1.48
CA THR A 185 31.40 -15.31 1.83
C THR A 185 31.11 -15.64 3.30
N LYS A 186 30.81 -14.61 4.11
CA LYS A 186 30.47 -14.78 5.53
C LYS A 186 29.41 -13.78 5.96
N ILE A 187 28.44 -14.25 6.76
CA ILE A 187 27.44 -13.44 7.45
C ILE A 187 27.47 -13.81 8.93
N ASN A 188 27.71 -12.82 9.81
CA ASN A 188 27.83 -13.04 11.27
C ASN A 188 28.83 -14.17 11.65
N GLY A 189 29.93 -14.28 10.89
CA GLY A 189 30.95 -15.31 11.11
C GLY A 189 30.64 -16.69 10.53
N ILE A 190 29.46 -16.90 9.97
CA ILE A 190 29.04 -18.14 9.30
C ILE A 190 29.37 -18.03 7.81
N GLU A 191 30.01 -19.05 7.25
CA GLU A 191 30.28 -19.14 5.82
C GLU A 191 28.97 -19.31 5.04
N VAL A 192 28.81 -18.56 3.96
CA VAL A 192 27.63 -18.61 3.08
C VAL A 192 28.07 -18.90 1.66
N GLU A 193 27.23 -19.62 0.95
CA GLU A 193 27.44 -19.92 -0.46
C GLU A 193 26.93 -18.77 -1.35
N PRO A 194 27.48 -18.62 -2.57
CA PRO A 194 26.94 -17.67 -3.55
C PRO A 194 25.45 -17.94 -3.83
N ILE A 195 24.70 -16.88 -4.11
CA ILE A 195 23.26 -16.96 -4.38
C ILE A 195 22.96 -17.94 -5.53
N LYS A 196 23.79 -17.90 -6.58
CA LYS A 196 23.66 -18.79 -7.73
C LYS A 196 23.77 -20.26 -7.33
N ASP A 197 24.78 -20.61 -6.52
CA ASP A 197 25.00 -21.99 -6.09
C ASP A 197 23.86 -22.51 -5.21
N LEU A 198 23.20 -21.60 -4.46
CA LEU A 198 22.00 -21.92 -3.69
C LEU A 198 20.80 -22.17 -4.60
N LEU A 199 20.59 -21.36 -5.64
CA LEU A 199 19.50 -21.54 -6.60
C LEU A 199 19.65 -22.84 -7.40
N ASP A 200 20.86 -23.16 -7.82
CA ASP A 200 21.15 -24.37 -8.59
C ASP A 200 20.87 -25.69 -7.79
N LYS A 201 20.81 -25.59 -6.45
CA LYS A 201 20.45 -26.72 -5.56
C LYS A 201 18.94 -26.92 -5.40
N ILE A 202 18.12 -25.95 -5.82
CA ILE A 202 16.67 -26.03 -5.64
C ILE A 202 16.07 -26.96 -6.69
N ASN A 203 15.40 -28.00 -6.24
CA ASN A 203 14.57 -28.81 -7.13
C ASN A 203 13.19 -28.16 -7.25
N TRP A 204 13.04 -27.25 -8.20
CA TRP A 204 11.80 -26.51 -8.43
C TRP A 204 10.59 -27.41 -8.70
N ASN A 205 10.78 -28.57 -9.34
CA ASN A 205 9.69 -29.51 -9.60
C ASN A 205 9.01 -30.00 -8.31
N ASN A 206 9.73 -30.09 -7.19
CA ASN A 206 9.12 -30.47 -5.91
C ASN A 206 8.07 -29.47 -5.42
N PHE A 207 8.14 -28.21 -5.86
CA PHE A 207 7.15 -27.19 -5.50
C PHE A 207 5.86 -27.28 -6.34
N TYR A 208 5.92 -27.88 -7.54
CA TYR A 208 4.77 -27.97 -8.43
C TYR A 208 4.03 -29.29 -8.33
N THR A 209 4.76 -30.42 -8.28
CA THR A 209 4.18 -31.77 -8.42
C THR A 209 3.25 -32.15 -7.27
N ASN A 210 3.47 -31.58 -6.10
CA ASN A 210 2.64 -31.82 -4.91
C ASN A 210 1.74 -30.63 -4.55
N ALA A 211 1.76 -29.58 -5.35
CA ALA A 211 0.92 -28.41 -5.12
C ALA A 211 -0.55 -28.73 -5.43
N LYS A 212 -1.45 -28.18 -4.61
CA LYS A 212 -2.89 -28.29 -4.82
C LYS A 212 -3.47 -26.90 -4.97
N PRO A 213 -4.33 -26.69 -5.98
CA PRO A 213 -5.04 -25.42 -6.11
C PRO A 213 -5.91 -25.18 -4.88
N SER A 214 -5.66 -24.09 -4.21
CA SER A 214 -6.42 -23.70 -3.02
C SER A 214 -6.58 -22.19 -2.90
N ASN A 215 -7.59 -21.76 -2.17
CA ASN A 215 -7.71 -20.36 -1.79
C ASN A 215 -6.58 -19.99 -0.82
N PHE A 216 -6.00 -18.80 -1.03
CA PHE A 216 -4.98 -18.29 -0.13
C PHE A 216 -5.01 -16.76 -0.05
N HIS A 217 -4.55 -16.21 1.05
CA HIS A 217 -4.53 -14.76 1.27
C HIS A 217 -3.46 -14.05 0.42
N GLY A 218 -2.33 -14.69 0.17
CA GLY A 218 -1.23 -14.17 -0.65
C GLY A 218 -0.25 -13.27 0.11
N ASP A 219 -0.52 -12.92 1.36
CA ASP A 219 0.37 -12.15 2.24
C ASP A 219 -0.05 -12.41 3.71
N LEU A 220 0.02 -13.66 4.12
CA LEU A 220 -0.46 -14.14 5.42
C LEU A 220 0.64 -14.01 6.49
N GLN A 221 1.01 -12.77 6.77
CA GLN A 221 1.94 -12.42 7.84
C GLN A 221 1.16 -12.10 9.12
N PRO A 222 1.71 -12.35 10.32
CA PRO A 222 1.02 -12.08 11.59
C PRO A 222 0.55 -10.64 11.76
N GLU A 223 1.25 -9.68 11.14
CA GLU A 223 0.89 -8.25 11.12
C GLU A 223 -0.32 -7.92 10.23
N ASN A 224 -0.72 -8.84 9.35
CA ASN A 224 -1.88 -8.70 8.48
C ASN A 224 -3.13 -9.41 9.02
N ILE A 225 -3.04 -9.95 10.23
CA ILE A 225 -4.10 -10.78 10.83
C ILE A 225 -4.54 -10.14 12.14
N LEU A 226 -5.85 -10.01 12.30
CA LEU A 226 -6.46 -9.57 13.54
C LEU A 226 -6.96 -10.80 14.32
N TYR A 227 -6.61 -10.85 15.59
CA TYR A 227 -7.08 -11.84 16.56
C TYR A 227 -8.13 -11.18 17.46
N ASN A 228 -9.34 -11.77 17.46
CA ASN A 228 -10.48 -11.34 18.27
C ASN A 228 -10.89 -12.44 19.25
#